data_73a310a51f47974cdd53d0af3482b5e6
#
_entry.id   73a310a51f47974cdd53d0af3482b5e6
#
_cell.length_a   1.000
_cell.length_b   1.000
_cell.length_c   1.000
_cell.angle_alpha   90.00
_cell.angle_beta   90.00
_cell.angle_gamma   90.00
#
_symmetry.space_group_name_H-M   'P 1'
#
loop_
_entity.id
_entity.type
_entity.pdbx_description
1 polymer ?
#
loop_
_entity_poly.entity_id
_entity_poly.type
_entity_poly.pdbx_seq_one_letter_code
_entity_poly.pdbx_strand_id
1 'polypeptide(L)'
;MKSTRVLLLISVVLLCLVPAFAADISGKWATAIQTGIGVMNYTFEFKVDGAKLTGKAVMSMDGGSSESAITEGSVKGDQISFVENLKVQGQELRVEYKGKIAGDEINCSRQVGSYGTEEFVAKRAK
;
A
#
# COMPACT_ATOMS: atom_id res chain seq x y z
N MET A 1 36.72 41.18 -39.07
CA MET A 1 36.75 40.66 -37.72
C MET A 1 35.46 39.98 -37.41
N LYS A 2 35.53 38.72 -37.20
CA LYS A 2 34.34 37.90 -36.97
C LYS A 2 34.13 37.78 -35.48
N SER A 3 33.08 38.37 -34.96
CA SER A 3 32.65 38.10 -33.60
C SER A 3 32.04 36.73 -33.56
N THR A 4 32.69 35.80 -32.92
CA THR A 4 32.10 34.49 -32.65
C THR A 4 31.06 34.68 -31.57
N ARG A 5 29.81 34.74 -31.99
CA ARG A 5 28.72 34.66 -31.02
C ARG A 5 28.62 33.18 -30.57
N VAL A 6 29.19 32.93 -29.44
CA VAL A 6 28.90 31.67 -28.75
C VAL A 6 27.47 31.82 -28.25
N LEU A 7 26.56 31.28 -29.01
CA LEU A 7 25.22 31.06 -28.50
C LEU A 7 25.36 29.99 -27.42
N LEU A 8 25.49 30.44 -26.19
CA LEU A 8 25.29 29.53 -25.07
C LEU A 8 23.82 29.22 -25.07
N LEU A 9 23.45 28.14 -25.75
CA LEU A 9 22.19 27.47 -25.50
C LEU A 9 22.29 26.94 -24.08
N ILE A 10 21.88 27.77 -23.14
CA ILE A 10 21.52 27.28 -21.84
C ILE A 10 20.26 26.48 -22.09
N SER A 11 20.47 25.20 -22.39
CA SER A 11 19.42 24.22 -22.24
C SER A 11 19.08 24.24 -20.75
N VAL A 12 18.13 25.08 -20.40
CA VAL A 12 17.46 24.94 -19.13
C VAL A 12 16.74 23.60 -19.23
N VAL A 13 17.45 22.56 -18.86
CA VAL A 13 16.78 21.33 -18.51
C VAL A 13 15.95 21.71 -17.30
N LEU A 14 14.71 22.10 -17.58
CA LEU A 14 13.70 22.17 -16.56
C LEU A 14 13.55 20.73 -16.07
N LEU A 15 14.39 20.37 -15.10
CA LEU A 15 14.13 19.19 -14.31
C LEU A 15 12.82 19.51 -13.63
N CYS A 16 11.73 19.09 -14.26
CA CYS A 16 10.48 18.99 -13.55
C CYS A 16 10.73 17.99 -12.43
N LEU A 17 11.19 18.51 -11.31
CA LEU A 17 11.02 17.85 -10.05
C LEU A 17 9.52 17.75 -9.85
N VAL A 18 8.93 16.75 -10.53
CA VAL A 18 7.63 16.28 -10.13
C VAL A 18 7.87 15.78 -8.71
N PRO A 19 7.37 16.50 -7.69
CA PRO A 19 7.42 15.91 -6.36
C PRO A 19 6.81 14.54 -6.52
N ALA A 20 7.54 13.51 -6.11
CA ALA A 20 7.00 12.16 -6.08
C ALA A 20 5.87 12.18 -5.06
N PHE A 21 4.68 12.62 -5.49
CA PHE A 21 3.50 12.46 -4.69
C PHE A 21 3.27 10.97 -4.54
N ALA A 22 3.31 10.50 -3.30
CA ALA A 22 2.77 9.20 -3.00
C ALA A 22 1.37 9.13 -3.61
N ALA A 23 1.09 8.06 -4.33
CA ALA A 23 -0.23 7.87 -4.91
C ALA A 23 -1.28 7.97 -3.80
N ASP A 24 -2.35 8.70 -4.06
CA ASP A 24 -3.41 8.87 -3.08
C ASP A 24 -4.30 7.63 -3.10
N ILE A 25 -4.00 6.73 -2.17
CA ILE A 25 -4.78 5.51 -1.97
C ILE A 25 -5.76 5.64 -0.81
N SER A 26 -5.99 6.86 -0.32
CA SER A 26 -6.97 7.07 0.74
C SER A 26 -8.34 6.55 0.30
N GLY A 27 -9.03 5.88 1.21
CA GLY A 27 -10.33 5.28 0.96
C GLY A 27 -10.36 3.81 1.31
N LYS A 28 -11.35 3.10 0.77
CA LYS A 28 -11.59 1.69 1.08
C LYS A 28 -11.11 0.79 -0.06
N TRP A 29 -10.47 -0.30 0.32
CA TRP A 29 -9.96 -1.32 -0.58
C TRP A 29 -10.42 -2.68 -0.09
N ALA A 30 -10.92 -3.51 -1.00
CA ALA A 30 -11.46 -4.81 -0.66
C ALA A 30 -10.70 -5.94 -1.33
N THR A 31 -10.57 -7.05 -0.64
CA THR A 31 -9.96 -8.25 -1.18
C THR A 31 -10.45 -9.49 -0.45
N ALA A 32 -10.31 -10.64 -1.09
CA ALA A 32 -10.52 -11.94 -0.48
C ALA A 32 -9.20 -12.70 -0.53
N ILE A 33 -8.68 -13.07 0.63
CA ILE A 33 -7.40 -13.76 0.72
C ILE A 33 -7.65 -15.24 1.01
N GLN A 34 -7.14 -16.11 0.16
CA GLN A 34 -7.15 -17.54 0.38
C GLN A 34 -6.08 -17.90 1.39
N THR A 35 -6.50 -18.52 2.50
CA THR A 35 -5.59 -18.95 3.56
C THR A 35 -5.75 -20.44 3.84
N GLY A 36 -4.83 -21.00 4.61
CA GLY A 36 -4.91 -22.40 5.03
C GLY A 36 -6.12 -22.74 5.91
N ILE A 37 -6.76 -21.72 6.49
CA ILE A 37 -7.95 -21.91 7.36
C ILE A 37 -9.24 -21.37 6.71
N GLY A 38 -9.20 -21.02 5.43
CA GLY A 38 -10.36 -20.53 4.69
C GLY A 38 -10.13 -19.17 4.06
N VAL A 39 -11.20 -18.60 3.50
CA VAL A 39 -11.17 -17.30 2.85
C VAL A 39 -11.37 -16.20 3.89
N MET A 40 -10.42 -15.28 3.96
CA MET A 40 -10.53 -14.06 4.75
C MET A 40 -10.92 -12.89 3.85
N ASN A 41 -12.06 -12.27 4.11
CA ASN A 41 -12.48 -11.08 3.39
C ASN A 41 -11.99 -9.86 4.16
N TYR A 42 -11.19 -9.04 3.46
CA TYR A 42 -10.61 -7.84 4.04
C TYR A 42 -11.16 -6.58 3.40
N THR A 43 -11.42 -5.58 4.22
CA THR A 43 -11.59 -4.21 3.78
C THR A 43 -10.53 -3.38 4.50
N PHE A 44 -9.65 -2.77 3.72
CA PHE A 44 -8.66 -1.84 4.25
C PHE A 44 -9.19 -0.43 4.10
N GLU A 45 -9.21 0.32 5.19
CA GLU A 45 -9.51 1.75 5.15
C GLU A 45 -8.20 2.48 5.33
N PHE A 46 -7.73 3.12 4.26
CA PHE A 46 -6.45 3.81 4.24
C PHE A 46 -6.61 5.32 4.33
N LYS A 47 -5.68 5.93 5.03
CA LYS A 47 -5.49 7.37 5.06
C LYS A 47 -4.03 7.66 4.80
N VAL A 48 -3.76 8.47 3.79
CA VAL A 48 -2.39 8.88 3.43
C VAL A 48 -2.18 10.31 3.86
N ASP A 49 -1.09 10.52 4.59
CA ASP A 49 -0.62 11.84 4.99
C ASP A 49 0.87 11.93 4.64
N GLY A 50 1.17 12.58 3.51
CA GLY A 50 2.53 12.57 2.96
C GLY A 50 2.97 11.16 2.63
N ALA A 51 4.05 10.71 3.25
CA ALA A 51 4.56 9.36 3.09
C ALA A 51 4.02 8.39 4.14
N LYS A 52 3.17 8.86 5.04
CA LYS A 52 2.65 8.05 6.14
C LYS A 52 1.31 7.44 5.76
N LEU A 53 1.18 6.14 5.98
CA LEU A 53 -0.04 5.38 5.78
C LEU A 53 -0.61 4.97 7.12
N THR A 54 -1.86 5.34 7.38
CA THR A 54 -2.61 4.94 8.57
C THR A 54 -3.96 4.37 8.17
N GLY A 55 -4.67 3.83 9.12
CA GLY A 55 -6.00 3.31 8.91
C GLY A 55 -6.26 2.04 9.68
N LYS A 56 -7.19 1.26 9.17
CA LYS A 56 -7.58 0.00 9.80
C LYS A 56 -7.86 -1.09 8.76
N ALA A 57 -7.71 -2.32 9.20
CA ALA A 57 -8.10 -3.51 8.45
C ALA A 57 -9.31 -4.13 9.12
N VAL A 58 -10.36 -4.37 8.35
CA VAL A 58 -11.55 -5.09 8.82
C VAL A 58 -11.54 -6.44 8.14
N MET A 59 -11.45 -7.49 8.92
CA MET A 59 -11.43 -8.87 8.43
C MET A 59 -12.73 -9.55 8.78
N SER A 60 -13.33 -10.23 7.83
CA SER A 60 -14.49 -11.09 8.10
C SER A 60 -14.24 -12.51 7.62
N MET A 61 -14.67 -13.48 8.43
CA MET A 61 -14.48 -14.88 8.18
C MET A 61 -15.56 -15.66 8.95
N ASP A 62 -16.23 -16.58 8.26
CA ASP A 62 -17.24 -17.46 8.86
C ASP A 62 -18.30 -16.72 9.71
N GLY A 63 -18.77 -15.58 9.22
CA GLY A 63 -19.82 -14.78 9.88
C GLY A 63 -19.33 -13.93 11.03
N GLY A 64 -18.05 -14.00 11.39
CA GLY A 64 -17.43 -13.11 12.36
C GLY A 64 -16.62 -12.01 11.69
N SER A 65 -16.40 -10.89 12.39
CA SER A 65 -15.53 -9.83 11.92
C SER A 65 -14.66 -9.31 13.04
N SER A 66 -13.48 -8.81 12.67
CA SER A 66 -12.56 -8.17 13.60
C SER A 66 -11.87 -7.00 12.92
N GLU A 67 -11.48 -6.03 13.72
CA GLU A 67 -10.75 -4.84 13.25
C GLU A 67 -9.35 -4.83 13.85
N SER A 68 -8.38 -4.43 13.03
CA SER A 68 -7.00 -4.24 13.45
C SER A 68 -6.52 -2.88 12.98
N ALA A 69 -5.78 -2.18 13.83
CA ALA A 69 -5.14 -0.94 13.42
C ALA A 69 -3.99 -1.25 12.47
N ILE A 70 -3.82 -0.40 11.45
CA ILE A 70 -2.65 -0.43 10.58
C ILE A 70 -1.54 0.35 11.27
N THR A 71 -0.38 -0.28 11.42
CA THR A 71 0.79 0.32 12.04
C THR A 71 1.98 0.28 11.08
N GLU A 72 3.00 1.06 11.36
CA GLU A 72 4.24 1.10 10.57
C GLU A 72 3.99 1.29 9.07
N GLY A 73 2.96 2.07 8.74
CA GLY A 73 2.54 2.26 7.36
C GLY A 73 3.32 3.35 6.65
N SER A 74 3.72 3.06 5.43
CA SER A 74 4.40 4.03 4.56
C SER A 74 3.96 3.88 3.11
N VAL A 75 4.01 4.99 2.39
CA VAL A 75 3.77 5.04 0.95
C VAL A 75 4.99 5.69 0.31
N LYS A 76 5.54 5.04 -0.70
CA LYS A 76 6.72 5.50 -1.42
C LYS A 76 6.51 5.32 -2.91
N GLY A 77 6.12 6.40 -3.60
CA GLY A 77 5.75 6.31 -4.99
C GLY A 77 4.54 5.38 -5.17
N ASP A 78 4.73 4.30 -5.92
CA ASP A 78 3.69 3.28 -6.15
C ASP A 78 3.75 2.10 -5.17
N GLN A 79 4.61 2.18 -4.14
CA GLN A 79 4.80 1.10 -3.18
C GLN A 79 4.22 1.46 -1.82
N ILE A 80 3.56 0.49 -1.20
CA ILE A 80 3.08 0.62 0.17
C ILE A 80 3.64 -0.51 1.03
N SER A 81 3.78 -0.22 2.30
CA SER A 81 4.07 -1.23 3.32
C SER A 81 3.35 -0.88 4.60
N PHE A 82 2.88 -1.87 5.32
CA PHE A 82 2.25 -1.68 6.61
C PHE A 82 2.23 -2.98 7.40
N VAL A 83 1.87 -2.88 8.66
CA VAL A 83 1.78 -4.01 9.59
C VAL A 83 0.39 -4.05 10.18
N GLU A 84 -0.14 -5.24 10.28
CA GLU A 84 -1.37 -5.56 11.00
C GLU A 84 -1.05 -6.54 12.12
N ASN A 85 -1.54 -6.27 13.32
CA ASN A 85 -1.50 -7.26 14.39
C ASN A 85 -2.81 -8.01 14.40
N LEU A 86 -2.80 -9.17 13.76
CA LEU A 86 -4.00 -9.98 13.56
C LEU A 86 -4.25 -10.89 14.76
N LYS A 87 -5.45 -10.83 15.29
CA LYS A 87 -5.87 -11.74 16.35
C LYS A 87 -6.65 -12.90 15.76
N VAL A 88 -6.10 -14.10 15.88
CA VAL A 88 -6.73 -15.33 15.43
C VAL A 88 -6.69 -16.34 16.56
N GLN A 89 -7.86 -16.85 16.96
CA GLN A 89 -7.99 -17.90 17.98
C GLN A 89 -7.23 -17.58 19.28
N GLY A 90 -7.31 -16.31 19.73
CA GLY A 90 -6.66 -15.86 20.95
C GLY A 90 -5.17 -15.58 20.80
N GLN A 91 -4.59 -15.79 19.63
CA GLN A 91 -3.19 -15.46 19.35
C GLN A 91 -3.08 -14.20 18.53
N GLU A 92 -2.05 -13.43 18.82
CA GLU A 92 -1.72 -12.22 18.06
C GLU A 92 -0.58 -12.54 17.11
N LEU A 93 -0.82 -12.29 15.81
CA LEU A 93 0.15 -12.52 14.76
C LEU A 93 0.55 -11.19 14.14
N ARG A 94 1.85 -10.98 13.98
CA ARG A 94 2.36 -9.83 13.23
C ARG A 94 2.30 -10.18 11.74
N VAL A 95 1.54 -9.40 10.99
CA VAL A 95 1.39 -9.59 9.54
C VAL A 95 2.01 -8.39 8.84
N GLU A 96 3.00 -8.64 8.00
CA GLU A 96 3.69 -7.61 7.24
C GLU A 96 3.17 -7.60 5.81
N TYR A 97 2.72 -6.42 5.36
CA TYR A 97 2.17 -6.23 4.03
C TYR A 97 3.10 -5.39 3.17
N LYS A 98 3.21 -5.77 1.91
CA LYS A 98 3.83 -4.97 0.85
C LYS A 98 2.92 -4.96 -0.36
N GLY A 99 2.82 -3.83 -1.02
CA GLY A 99 1.97 -3.72 -2.19
C GLY A 99 2.51 -2.75 -3.22
N LYS A 100 2.10 -2.99 -4.46
CA LYS A 100 2.38 -2.10 -5.58
C LYS A 100 1.07 -1.59 -6.14
N ILE A 101 0.93 -0.27 -6.20
CA ILE A 101 -0.27 0.40 -6.66
C ILE A 101 -0.30 0.44 -8.18
N ALA A 102 -1.40 0.00 -8.76
CA ALA A 102 -1.64 0.04 -10.20
C ALA A 102 -3.07 0.51 -10.45
N GLY A 103 -3.28 1.83 -10.50
CA GLY A 103 -4.60 2.41 -10.67
C GLY A 103 -5.52 2.11 -9.49
N ASP A 104 -6.64 1.44 -9.77
CA ASP A 104 -7.62 1.05 -8.75
C ASP A 104 -7.36 -0.33 -8.15
N GLU A 105 -6.16 -0.87 -8.36
CA GLU A 105 -5.73 -2.15 -7.81
C GLU A 105 -4.41 -1.98 -7.06
N ILE A 106 -4.22 -2.79 -6.03
CA ILE A 106 -2.94 -2.92 -5.34
C ILE A 106 -2.57 -4.39 -5.34
N ASN A 107 -1.45 -4.71 -5.98
CA ASN A 107 -0.89 -6.06 -5.95
C ASN A 107 -0.11 -6.23 -4.67
N CYS A 108 -0.59 -7.07 -3.79
CA CYS A 108 -0.09 -7.19 -2.44
C CYS A 108 0.50 -8.56 -2.17
N SER A 109 1.48 -8.58 -1.28
CA SER A 109 1.93 -9.77 -0.60
C SER A 109 1.92 -9.52 0.90
N ARG A 110 1.69 -10.56 1.69
CA ARG A 110 1.78 -10.46 3.13
C ARG A 110 2.51 -11.66 3.70
N GLN A 111 3.29 -11.42 4.73
CA GLN A 111 3.93 -12.45 5.52
C GLN A 111 3.21 -12.57 6.86
N VAL A 112 2.68 -13.74 7.12
CA VAL A 112 1.91 -14.02 8.33
C VAL A 112 2.83 -14.68 9.34
N GLY A 113 3.48 -13.89 10.19
CA GLY A 113 4.42 -14.39 11.19
C GLY A 113 5.46 -15.32 10.56
N SER A 114 5.58 -16.53 11.08
CA SER A 114 6.44 -17.59 10.53
C SER A 114 5.69 -18.60 9.65
N TYR A 115 4.39 -18.39 9.41
CA TYR A 115 3.53 -19.36 8.72
C TYR A 115 3.65 -19.32 7.19
N GLY A 116 4.14 -18.22 6.62
CA GLY A 116 4.36 -18.14 5.19
C GLY A 116 3.87 -16.83 4.59
N THR A 117 3.92 -16.78 3.26
CA THR A 117 3.58 -15.60 2.46
C THR A 117 2.34 -15.90 1.64
N GLU A 118 1.44 -14.91 1.57
CA GLU A 118 0.23 -14.98 0.75
C GLU A 118 0.20 -13.79 -0.20
N GLU A 119 -0.25 -14.02 -1.43
CA GLU A 119 -0.38 -12.98 -2.44
C GLU A 119 -1.86 -12.74 -2.76
N PHE A 120 -2.21 -11.48 -2.98
CA PHE A 120 -3.58 -11.10 -3.31
C PHE A 120 -3.61 -9.75 -4.03
N VAL A 121 -4.75 -9.43 -4.62
CA VAL A 121 -5.01 -8.14 -5.24
C VAL A 121 -6.14 -7.45 -4.49
N ALA A 122 -5.86 -6.26 -3.98
CA ALA A 122 -6.89 -5.41 -3.39
C ALA A 122 -7.45 -4.47 -4.45
N LYS A 123 -8.75 -4.30 -4.46
CA LYS A 123 -9.45 -3.41 -5.40
C LYS A 123 -10.13 -2.30 -4.64
N ARG A 124 -10.12 -1.11 -5.24
CA ARG A 124 -10.80 0.04 -4.64
C ARG A 124 -12.29 -0.29 -4.51
N ALA A 125 -12.81 -0.20 -3.31
CA ALA A 125 -14.21 -0.41 -3.02
C ALA A 125 -14.99 0.86 -3.38
N LYS A 126 -16.16 0.68 -3.96
CA LYS A 126 -17.07 1.77 -4.27
C LYS A 126 -17.91 2.17 -3.07
#